data_8a86cd4d181b27ada46dd0407d54137f
#
_entry.id   8a86cd4d181b27ada46dd0407d54137f
#
_cell.length_a   1.000
_cell.length_b   1.000
_cell.length_c   1.000
_cell.angle_alpha   90.00
_cell.angle_beta   90.00
_cell.angle_gamma   90.00
#
_symmetry.space_group_name_H-M   'P 1'
#
loop_
_entity.id
_entity.type
_entity.pdbx_description
1 polymer ?
#
loop_
_entity_poly.entity_id
_entity_poly.type
_entity_poly.pdbx_seq_one_letter_code
_entity_poly.pdbx_strand_id
1 'polypeptide(L)'
;MTGVRPRLEDLSIIVSGQGGDGSLTVINILADVLRSVGLRAYTERDVLSRIKGGIVAATLRACREERLGIGSQIDLIVAFDVAAIRKESHRLNDRSIVIYDNSGGALADDSGVPEGARVIGIPFSRHAVRAFSRDIYKNSISSAVVGRLIGLSDQTCVGIREALQQARGPGLEIQPRRARGRP
;
A
#
# COMPACT_ATOMS: atom_id res chain seq x y z
N MET A 1 4.67 16.73 -18.30
CA MET A 1 3.80 16.15 -17.26
C MET A 1 4.56 16.23 -15.94
N THR A 2 4.30 17.27 -15.18
CA THR A 2 4.91 17.51 -13.86
C THR A 2 4.25 16.58 -12.85
N GLY A 3 4.87 15.43 -12.60
CA GLY A 3 4.42 14.52 -11.55
C GLY A 3 4.58 15.20 -10.19
N VAL A 4 3.47 15.45 -9.52
CA VAL A 4 3.45 15.86 -8.12
C VAL A 4 4.06 14.71 -7.31
N ARG A 5 5.33 14.84 -6.93
CA ARG A 5 5.94 13.95 -5.95
C ARG A 5 5.36 14.33 -4.59
N PRO A 6 4.78 13.40 -3.82
CA PRO A 6 4.38 13.70 -2.45
C PRO A 6 5.60 14.28 -1.72
N ARG A 7 5.43 15.43 -1.07
CA ARG A 7 6.51 16.00 -0.28
C ARG A 7 6.74 15.10 0.92
N LEU A 8 7.93 14.50 1.03
CA LEU A 8 8.37 13.71 2.20
C LEU A 8 8.46 14.51 3.51
N GLU A 9 7.92 15.71 3.53
CA GLU A 9 7.86 16.56 4.73
C GLU A 9 6.70 16.21 5.67
N ASP A 10 5.57 15.86 5.10
CA ASP A 10 4.36 15.41 5.83
C ASP A 10 3.51 14.59 4.85
N LEU A 11 3.34 13.30 5.10
CA LEU A 11 2.69 12.37 4.18
C LEU A 11 1.82 11.38 4.96
N SER A 12 0.55 11.28 4.59
CA SER A 12 -0.40 10.31 5.14
C SER A 12 -0.72 9.22 4.12
N ILE A 13 -0.41 7.99 4.49
CA ILE A 13 -0.63 6.79 3.65
C ILE A 13 -1.62 5.87 4.36
N ILE A 14 -2.59 5.33 3.63
CA ILE A 14 -3.44 4.25 4.12
C ILE A 14 -3.29 3.02 3.22
N VAL A 15 -3.20 1.84 3.82
CA VAL A 15 -3.30 0.56 3.13
C VAL A 15 -4.52 -0.16 3.66
N SER A 16 -5.44 -0.49 2.78
CA SER A 16 -6.73 -1.06 3.16
C SER A 16 -7.13 -2.22 2.26
N GLY A 17 -7.72 -3.25 2.86
CA GLY A 17 -8.18 -4.46 2.17
C GLY A 17 -8.90 -5.39 3.12
N GLN A 18 -9.11 -6.63 2.70
CA GLN A 18 -9.76 -7.64 3.55
C GLN A 18 -8.84 -8.09 4.69
N GLY A 19 -9.44 -8.51 5.79
CA GLY A 19 -8.70 -9.08 6.92
C GLY A 19 -7.84 -10.27 6.49
N GLY A 20 -6.53 -10.19 6.75
CA GLY A 20 -5.55 -11.18 6.29
C GLY A 20 -4.74 -10.77 5.07
N ASP A 21 -5.09 -9.71 4.37
CA ASP A 21 -4.35 -9.18 3.21
C ASP A 21 -2.95 -8.64 3.55
N GLY A 22 -2.63 -8.50 4.84
CA GLY A 22 -1.32 -8.05 5.31
C GLY A 22 -1.10 -6.54 5.26
N SER A 23 -2.16 -5.75 5.19
CA SER A 23 -2.11 -4.28 5.20
C SER A 23 -1.31 -3.72 6.39
N LEU A 24 -1.48 -4.32 7.58
CA LEU A 24 -0.73 -3.96 8.78
C LEU A 24 0.78 -4.19 8.63
N THR A 25 1.17 -5.30 8.01
CA THR A 25 2.58 -5.62 7.78
C THR A 25 3.22 -4.61 6.84
N VAL A 26 2.51 -4.24 5.77
CA VAL A 26 2.97 -3.21 4.82
C VAL A 26 3.21 -1.89 5.54
N ILE A 27 2.26 -1.42 6.33
CA ILE A 27 2.37 -0.14 7.04
C ILE A 27 3.49 -0.14 8.07
N ASN A 28 3.66 -1.21 8.84
CA ASN A 28 4.73 -1.30 9.82
C ASN A 28 6.12 -1.22 9.15
N ILE A 29 6.32 -1.96 8.06
CA ILE A 29 7.59 -1.95 7.34
C ILE A 29 7.85 -0.59 6.69
N LEU A 30 6.84 0.05 6.10
CA LEU A 30 6.97 1.40 5.57
C LEU A 30 7.32 2.40 6.69
N ALA A 31 6.71 2.28 7.87
CA ALA A 31 7.01 3.12 9.02
C ALA A 31 8.47 2.97 9.45
N ASP A 32 8.99 1.75 9.55
CA ASP A 32 10.37 1.50 9.94
C ASP A 32 11.36 2.06 8.91
N VAL A 33 11.07 1.88 7.63
CA VAL A 33 11.89 2.46 6.55
C VAL A 33 11.88 3.98 6.59
N LEU A 34 10.72 4.61 6.80
CA LEU A 34 10.62 6.07 6.85
C LEU A 34 11.31 6.63 8.10
N ARG A 35 11.27 5.92 9.23
CA ARG A 35 12.08 6.24 10.41
C ARG A 35 13.58 6.15 10.13
N SER A 36 14.02 5.14 9.39
CA SER A 36 15.44 4.97 9.06
C SER A 36 16.01 6.10 8.18
N VAL A 37 15.16 6.80 7.43
CA VAL A 37 15.52 7.98 6.64
C VAL A 37 15.28 9.30 7.39
N GLY A 38 15.04 9.25 8.71
CA GLY A 38 14.97 10.41 9.59
C GLY A 38 13.60 11.06 9.71
N LEU A 39 12.52 10.39 9.31
CA LEU A 39 11.16 10.87 9.52
C LEU A 39 10.57 10.32 10.82
N ARG A 40 9.69 11.07 11.45
CA ARG A 40 8.79 10.56 12.49
C ARG A 40 7.66 9.80 11.81
N ALA A 41 7.30 8.63 12.33
CA ALA A 41 6.24 7.80 11.75
C ALA A 41 5.25 7.38 12.84
N TYR A 42 4.01 7.75 12.64
CA TYR A 42 2.85 7.42 13.48
C TYR A 42 1.97 6.44 12.73
N THR A 43 1.52 5.40 13.42
CA THR A 43 0.66 4.37 12.79
C THR A 43 -0.63 4.20 13.58
N GLU A 44 -1.73 4.01 12.86
CA GLU A 44 -3.05 3.72 13.40
C GLU A 44 -3.63 2.49 12.70
N ARG A 45 -4.44 1.72 13.42
CA ARG A 45 -5.10 0.52 12.91
C ARG A 45 -6.60 0.67 13.10
N ASP A 46 -7.33 0.49 12.02
CA ASP A 46 -8.77 0.37 12.07
C ASP A 46 -9.17 -1.07 11.70
N VAL A 47 -9.59 -1.82 12.71
CA VAL A 47 -10.03 -3.20 12.57
C VAL A 47 -11.49 -3.27 12.98
N LEU A 48 -12.40 -3.12 12.02
CA LEU A 48 -13.83 -2.97 12.27
C LEU A 48 -14.54 -4.24 12.76
N SER A 49 -13.93 -5.43 12.70
CA SER A 49 -14.60 -6.64 13.15
C SER A 49 -13.63 -7.79 13.41
N ARG A 50 -13.94 -8.57 14.46
CA ARG A 50 -13.33 -9.88 14.69
C ARG A 50 -13.91 -10.98 13.79
N ILE A 51 -14.89 -10.66 12.95
CA ILE A 51 -15.52 -11.58 12.00
C ILE A 51 -14.65 -11.60 10.73
N LYS A 52 -14.29 -12.78 10.26
CA LYS A 52 -13.51 -12.99 9.04
C LYS A 52 -14.20 -12.30 7.86
N GLY A 53 -13.44 -11.47 7.09
CA GLY A 53 -13.92 -10.81 5.87
C GLY A 53 -14.22 -9.31 6.01
N GLY A 54 -14.04 -8.70 7.18
CA GLY A 54 -14.14 -7.25 7.35
C GLY A 54 -12.98 -6.49 6.70
N ILE A 55 -13.24 -5.24 6.27
CA ILE A 55 -12.22 -4.32 5.76
C ILE A 55 -11.33 -3.90 6.93
N VAL A 56 -10.03 -4.13 6.77
CA VAL A 56 -8.98 -3.70 7.69
C VAL A 56 -8.21 -2.56 7.02
N ALA A 57 -8.03 -1.49 7.74
CA ALA A 57 -7.22 -0.36 7.30
C ALA A 57 -6.07 -0.10 8.28
N ALA A 58 -4.91 0.23 7.73
CA ALA A 58 -3.78 0.71 8.50
C ALA A 58 -3.33 2.05 7.91
N THR A 59 -3.21 3.06 8.75
CA THR A 59 -2.78 4.40 8.38
C THR A 59 -1.38 4.66 8.92
N LEU A 60 -0.54 5.29 8.11
CA LEU A 60 0.78 5.78 8.46
C LEU A 60 0.83 7.27 8.14
N ARG A 61 1.23 8.10 9.12
CA ARG A 61 1.69 9.45 8.86
C ARG A 61 3.18 9.54 9.08
N ALA A 62 3.90 10.00 8.07
CA ALA A 62 5.34 10.24 8.14
C ALA A 62 5.62 11.73 7.96
N CYS A 63 6.35 12.36 8.90
CA CYS A 63 6.61 13.79 8.89
C CYS A 63 7.98 14.13 9.51
N ARG A 64 8.53 15.29 9.14
CA ARG A 64 9.78 15.80 9.74
C ARG A 64 9.54 16.40 11.11
N GLU A 65 8.50 17.19 11.22
CA GLU A 65 8.13 17.85 12.48
C GLU A 65 7.24 16.94 13.32
N GLU A 66 7.23 17.18 14.61
CA GLU A 66 6.34 16.50 15.53
C GLU A 66 4.88 16.87 15.26
N ARG A 67 4.02 15.86 15.26
CA ARG A 67 2.57 16.02 15.08
C ARG A 67 1.84 15.32 16.23
N LEU A 68 0.72 15.88 16.64
CA LEU A 68 -0.09 15.32 17.74
C LEU A 68 -0.99 14.16 17.33
N GLY A 69 -1.03 13.81 16.03
CA GLY A 69 -1.88 12.73 15.53
C GLY A 69 -1.70 12.43 14.06
N ILE A 70 -2.48 11.47 13.58
CA ILE A 70 -2.42 10.98 12.19
C ILE A 70 -3.05 11.96 11.20
N GLY A 71 -3.96 12.81 11.64
CA GLY A 71 -4.73 13.70 10.78
C GLY A 71 -5.91 12.99 10.10
N SER A 72 -6.79 13.79 9.49
CA SER A 72 -8.03 13.30 8.87
C SER A 72 -7.89 13.05 7.37
N GLN A 73 -6.96 13.70 6.70
CA GLN A 73 -6.76 13.61 5.25
C GLN A 73 -5.70 12.60 4.88
N ILE A 74 -5.89 11.96 3.72
CA ILE A 74 -4.99 10.93 3.16
C ILE A 74 -4.42 11.43 1.84
N ASP A 75 -3.09 11.41 1.72
CA ASP A 75 -2.38 11.76 0.49
C ASP A 75 -2.31 10.57 -0.47
N LEU A 76 -2.19 9.36 0.07
CA LEU A 76 -2.04 8.13 -0.71
C LEU A 76 -2.84 6.99 -0.09
N ILE A 77 -3.74 6.39 -0.85
CA ILE A 77 -4.39 5.12 -0.50
C ILE A 77 -3.91 3.99 -1.41
N VAL A 78 -3.60 2.84 -0.80
CA VAL A 78 -3.46 1.56 -1.50
C VAL A 78 -4.61 0.66 -1.07
N ALA A 79 -5.51 0.39 -2.01
CA ALA A 79 -6.69 -0.42 -1.77
C ALA A 79 -6.60 -1.76 -2.50
N PHE A 80 -6.65 -2.86 -1.74
CA PHE A 80 -6.72 -4.22 -2.30
C PHE A 80 -8.15 -4.65 -2.61
N ASP A 81 -9.13 -3.82 -2.24
CA ASP A 81 -10.55 -4.04 -2.48
C ASP A 81 -11.23 -2.68 -2.76
N VAL A 82 -12.17 -2.64 -3.70
CA VAL A 82 -12.94 -1.42 -4.02
C VAL A 82 -13.77 -0.95 -2.81
N ALA A 83 -14.29 -1.87 -2.01
CA ALA A 83 -15.01 -1.52 -0.78
C ALA A 83 -14.12 -0.75 0.22
N ALA A 84 -12.81 -0.99 0.20
CA ALA A 84 -11.85 -0.24 1.00
C ALA A 84 -11.78 1.25 0.58
N ILE A 85 -11.86 1.54 -0.72
CA ILE A 85 -11.88 2.92 -1.22
C ILE A 85 -13.15 3.63 -0.74
N ARG A 86 -14.32 3.00 -0.89
CA ARG A 86 -15.60 3.58 -0.44
C ARG A 86 -15.59 3.89 1.05
N LYS A 87 -15.04 3.00 1.87
CA LYS A 87 -14.91 3.20 3.32
C LYS A 87 -14.08 4.43 3.65
N GLU A 88 -12.96 4.63 2.98
CA GLU A 88 -12.01 5.69 3.26
C GLU A 88 -12.24 6.97 2.42
N SER A 89 -13.25 7.00 1.54
CA SER A 89 -13.50 8.10 0.60
C SER A 89 -13.64 9.46 1.28
N HIS A 90 -14.23 9.51 2.48
CA HIS A 90 -14.41 10.73 3.27
C HIS A 90 -13.08 11.37 3.75
N ARG A 91 -11.97 10.63 3.67
CA ARG A 91 -10.61 11.08 4.02
C ARG A 91 -9.80 11.51 2.79
N LEU A 92 -10.30 11.27 1.58
CA LEU A 92 -9.65 11.63 0.33
C LEU A 92 -10.03 13.04 -0.10
N ASN A 93 -9.18 13.67 -0.88
CA ASN A 93 -9.39 14.99 -1.49
C ASN A 93 -8.90 14.99 -2.94
N ASP A 94 -9.01 16.14 -3.62
CA ASP A 94 -8.64 16.35 -5.03
C ASP A 94 -7.15 16.13 -5.34
N ARG A 95 -6.30 16.09 -4.33
CA ARG A 95 -4.85 15.85 -4.45
C ARG A 95 -4.44 14.45 -4.09
N SER A 96 -5.36 13.66 -3.55
CA SER A 96 -5.09 12.28 -3.15
C SER A 96 -4.70 11.40 -4.34
N ILE A 97 -3.80 10.46 -4.10
CA ILE A 97 -3.45 9.41 -5.05
C ILE A 97 -4.13 8.12 -4.60
N VAL A 98 -4.97 7.58 -5.44
CA VAL A 98 -5.69 6.32 -5.21
C VAL A 98 -5.07 5.23 -6.05
N ILE A 99 -4.38 4.29 -5.42
CA ILE A 99 -3.86 3.09 -6.06
C ILE A 99 -4.76 1.93 -5.66
N TYR A 100 -5.26 1.17 -6.63
CA TYR A 100 -6.12 0.04 -6.31
C TYR A 100 -5.76 -1.20 -7.13
N ASP A 101 -6.09 -2.37 -6.59
CA ASP A 101 -5.95 -3.64 -7.30
C ASP A 101 -7.06 -3.78 -8.35
N ASN A 102 -6.71 -3.58 -9.61
CA ASN A 102 -7.64 -3.73 -10.73
C ASN A 102 -7.68 -5.15 -11.31
N SER A 103 -7.18 -6.14 -10.59
CA SER A 103 -7.28 -7.56 -11.02
C SER A 103 -8.71 -8.03 -11.19
N GLY A 104 -9.64 -7.44 -10.42
CA GLY A 104 -11.09 -7.68 -10.48
C GLY A 104 -11.86 -6.80 -11.48
N GLY A 105 -11.18 -5.84 -12.13
CA GLY A 105 -11.80 -4.92 -13.10
C GLY A 105 -11.51 -3.45 -12.83
N ALA A 106 -12.15 -2.58 -13.60
CA ALA A 106 -12.04 -1.14 -13.44
C ALA A 106 -12.80 -0.66 -12.19
N LEU A 107 -12.36 0.50 -11.68
CA LEU A 107 -13.08 1.18 -10.61
C LEU A 107 -14.40 1.73 -11.15
N ALA A 108 -15.48 1.50 -10.43
CA ALA A 108 -16.78 2.02 -10.79
C ALA A 108 -16.91 3.53 -10.44
N ASP A 109 -17.76 4.25 -11.16
CA ASP A 109 -17.96 5.69 -10.98
C ASP A 109 -18.49 6.05 -9.57
N ASP A 110 -19.20 5.11 -8.91
CA ASP A 110 -19.72 5.26 -7.55
C ASP A 110 -18.71 4.93 -6.44
N SER A 111 -17.43 4.84 -6.75
CA SER A 111 -16.37 4.51 -5.79
C SER A 111 -16.20 5.53 -4.66
N GLY A 112 -16.72 6.74 -4.81
CA GLY A 112 -16.58 7.84 -3.85
C GLY A 112 -15.21 8.54 -3.92
N VAL A 113 -14.42 8.30 -4.97
CA VAL A 113 -13.17 9.01 -5.20
C VAL A 113 -13.47 10.45 -5.62
N PRO A 114 -12.87 11.48 -4.97
CA PRO A 114 -13.06 12.87 -5.35
C PRO A 114 -12.65 13.15 -6.79
N GLU A 115 -13.41 14.03 -7.47
CA GLU A 115 -13.00 14.57 -8.77
C GLU A 115 -11.68 15.33 -8.62
N GLY A 116 -10.71 15.03 -9.48
CA GLY A 116 -9.35 15.59 -9.37
C GLY A 116 -8.34 14.67 -8.68
N ALA A 117 -8.76 13.71 -7.85
CA ALA A 117 -7.86 12.70 -7.30
C ALA A 117 -7.25 11.84 -8.41
N ARG A 118 -5.98 11.50 -8.27
CA ARG A 118 -5.27 10.66 -9.24
C ARG A 118 -5.53 9.19 -8.98
N VAL A 119 -6.22 8.52 -9.89
CA VAL A 119 -6.52 7.08 -9.81
C VAL A 119 -5.56 6.25 -10.64
N ILE A 120 -4.97 5.21 -10.04
CA ILE A 120 -4.02 4.30 -10.68
C ILE A 120 -4.44 2.86 -10.39
N GLY A 121 -4.89 2.15 -11.41
CA GLY A 121 -5.18 0.72 -11.31
C GLY A 121 -3.95 -0.12 -11.58
N ILE A 122 -3.56 -0.99 -10.66
CA ILE A 122 -2.45 -1.93 -10.80
C ILE A 122 -2.95 -3.33 -10.47
N PRO A 123 -2.76 -4.32 -11.35
CA PRO A 123 -3.25 -5.69 -11.12
C PRO A 123 -2.34 -6.45 -10.14
N PHE A 124 -2.29 -6.01 -8.87
CA PHE A 124 -1.40 -6.56 -7.85
C PHE A 124 -1.59 -8.06 -7.64
N SER A 125 -2.83 -8.50 -7.44
CA SER A 125 -3.17 -9.91 -7.25
C SER A 125 -2.79 -10.75 -8.46
N ARG A 126 -3.09 -10.28 -9.67
CA ARG A 126 -2.73 -10.98 -10.92
C ARG A 126 -1.22 -11.12 -11.08
N HIS A 127 -0.46 -10.05 -10.80
CA HIS A 127 1.00 -10.10 -10.83
C HIS A 127 1.57 -11.04 -9.78
N ALA A 128 1.04 -10.99 -8.55
CA ALA A 128 1.48 -11.85 -7.46
C ALA A 128 1.25 -13.33 -7.77
N VAL A 129 0.06 -13.69 -8.26
CA VAL A 129 -0.27 -15.07 -8.62
C VAL A 129 0.57 -15.54 -9.81
N ARG A 130 0.76 -14.69 -10.83
CA ARG A 130 1.57 -15.04 -12.03
C ARG A 130 3.04 -15.27 -11.69
N ALA A 131 3.64 -14.43 -10.84
CA ALA A 131 5.06 -14.49 -10.53
C ALA A 131 5.39 -15.50 -9.43
N PHE A 132 4.51 -15.63 -8.43
CA PHE A 132 4.80 -16.37 -7.19
C PHE A 132 3.77 -17.46 -6.87
N SER A 133 2.74 -17.64 -7.70
CA SER A 133 1.63 -18.58 -7.50
C SER A 133 0.81 -18.32 -6.22
N ARG A 134 0.92 -17.14 -5.61
CA ARG A 134 0.25 -16.76 -4.37
C ARG A 134 -0.11 -15.29 -4.34
N ASP A 135 -1.37 -14.98 -4.04
CA ASP A 135 -1.89 -13.61 -3.98
C ASP A 135 -1.26 -12.76 -2.87
N ILE A 136 -0.86 -13.37 -1.77
CA ILE A 136 -0.27 -12.65 -0.62
C ILE A 136 0.97 -11.81 -0.97
N TYR A 137 1.64 -12.07 -2.09
CA TYR A 137 2.76 -11.26 -2.57
C TYR A 137 2.35 -9.92 -3.17
N LYS A 138 1.05 -9.64 -3.34
CA LYS A 138 0.54 -8.31 -3.71
C LYS A 138 1.06 -7.22 -2.77
N ASN A 139 1.25 -7.55 -1.48
CA ASN A 139 1.82 -6.63 -0.50
C ASN A 139 3.26 -6.21 -0.80
N SER A 140 4.08 -7.14 -1.28
CA SER A 140 5.46 -6.83 -1.65
C SER A 140 5.51 -5.93 -2.88
N ILE A 141 4.62 -6.18 -3.84
CA ILE A 141 4.52 -5.36 -5.06
C ILE A 141 4.01 -3.97 -4.70
N SER A 142 2.94 -3.86 -3.90
CA SER A 142 2.36 -2.58 -3.50
C SER A 142 3.33 -1.74 -2.68
N SER A 143 4.10 -2.35 -1.77
CA SER A 143 5.11 -1.66 -0.97
C SER A 143 6.23 -1.07 -1.84
N ALA A 144 6.68 -1.82 -2.86
CA ALA A 144 7.66 -1.31 -3.81
C ALA A 144 7.12 -0.14 -4.63
N VAL A 145 5.85 -0.22 -5.09
CA VAL A 145 5.17 0.86 -5.81
C VAL A 145 5.06 2.11 -4.93
N VAL A 146 4.61 1.95 -3.68
CA VAL A 146 4.54 3.07 -2.72
C VAL A 146 5.93 3.67 -2.50
N GLY A 147 6.94 2.84 -2.22
CA GLY A 147 8.32 3.29 -2.03
C GLY A 147 8.83 4.15 -3.20
N ARG A 148 8.58 3.72 -4.44
CA ARG A 148 8.96 4.49 -5.65
C ARG A 148 8.19 5.79 -5.80
N LEU A 149 6.91 5.80 -5.50
CA LEU A 149 6.06 6.99 -5.59
C LEU A 149 6.49 8.07 -4.61
N ILE A 150 6.86 7.68 -3.38
CA ILE A 150 7.34 8.61 -2.36
C ILE A 150 8.83 8.96 -2.50
N GLY A 151 9.50 8.43 -3.53
CA GLY A 151 10.87 8.80 -3.90
C GLY A 151 11.96 8.06 -3.14
N LEU A 152 11.66 6.90 -2.53
CA LEU A 152 12.68 6.04 -1.91
C LEU A 152 13.63 5.47 -2.99
N SER A 153 14.89 5.25 -2.61
CA SER A 153 15.88 4.64 -3.50
C SER A 153 15.53 3.18 -3.82
N ASP A 154 16.06 2.66 -4.92
CA ASP A 154 15.89 1.25 -5.29
C ASP A 154 16.44 0.31 -4.21
N GLN A 155 17.55 0.66 -3.59
CA GLN A 155 18.14 -0.09 -2.48
C GLN A 155 17.21 -0.15 -1.27
N THR A 156 16.55 0.95 -0.93
CA THR A 156 15.54 1.00 0.14
C THR A 156 14.32 0.15 -0.20
N CYS A 157 13.85 0.19 -1.45
CA CYS A 157 12.74 -0.65 -1.91
C CYS A 157 13.08 -2.15 -1.87
N VAL A 158 14.32 -2.52 -2.15
CA VAL A 158 14.81 -3.90 -1.97
C VAL A 158 14.78 -4.30 -0.49
N GLY A 159 15.23 -3.44 0.42
CA GLY A 159 15.16 -3.67 1.87
C GLY A 159 13.72 -3.86 2.37
N ILE A 160 12.74 -3.11 1.86
CA ILE A 160 11.32 -3.31 2.15
C ILE A 160 10.87 -4.72 1.75
N ARG A 161 11.26 -5.17 0.56
CA ARG A 161 10.93 -6.52 0.07
C ARG A 161 11.51 -7.61 0.97
N GLU A 162 12.77 -7.48 1.37
CA GLU A 162 13.46 -8.43 2.24
C GLU A 162 12.81 -8.49 3.64
N ALA A 163 12.48 -7.34 4.22
CA ALA A 163 11.78 -7.26 5.49
C ALA A 163 10.39 -7.92 5.43
N LEU A 164 9.64 -7.73 4.33
CA LEU A 164 8.36 -8.41 4.10
C LEU A 164 8.50 -9.93 3.98
N GLN A 165 9.60 -10.41 3.41
CA GLN A 165 9.88 -11.84 3.32
C GLN A 165 10.22 -12.45 4.69
N GLN A 166 11.04 -11.78 5.47
CA GLN A 166 11.41 -12.20 6.83
C GLN A 166 10.22 -12.23 7.79
N ALA A 167 9.34 -11.23 7.73
CA ALA A 167 8.13 -11.16 8.55
C ALA A 167 7.15 -12.34 8.34
N ARG A 168 7.34 -13.12 7.28
CA ARG A 168 6.52 -14.30 6.93
C ARG A 168 7.04 -15.63 7.49
N GLY A 169 8.21 -15.63 8.16
CA GLY A 169 8.81 -16.82 8.76
C GLY A 169 9.56 -17.73 7.77
N PRO A 170 10.37 -18.69 8.25
CA PRO A 170 11.29 -19.51 7.44
C PRO A 170 10.56 -20.68 6.74
N GLY A 171 9.57 -20.41 5.92
CA GLY A 171 8.81 -21.46 5.22
C GLY A 171 8.60 -21.20 3.72
N LEU A 172 9.12 -20.10 3.18
CA LEU A 172 8.80 -19.67 1.81
C LEU A 172 10.05 -19.19 1.07
N GLU A 173 10.91 -20.11 0.71
CA GLU A 173 11.93 -19.86 -0.30
C GLU A 173 11.25 -19.54 -1.63
N ILE A 174 11.36 -18.28 -2.07
CA ILE A 174 10.82 -17.83 -3.34
C ILE A 174 11.81 -18.26 -4.42
N GLN A 175 11.56 -19.40 -5.03
CA GLN A 175 12.21 -19.69 -6.30
C GLN A 175 11.42 -19.00 -7.43
N PRO A 176 12.02 -18.04 -8.15
CA PRO A 176 11.39 -17.46 -9.31
C PRO A 176 11.17 -18.58 -10.34
N ARG A 177 9.96 -18.74 -10.84
CA ARG A 177 9.70 -19.67 -11.95
C ARG A 177 10.60 -19.29 -13.12
N ARG A 178 11.57 -20.15 -13.44
CA ARG A 178 12.31 -20.05 -14.69
C ARG A 178 11.29 -20.02 -15.83
N ALA A 179 11.36 -19.00 -16.67
CA ALA A 179 10.58 -18.96 -17.90
C ALA A 179 10.82 -20.28 -18.64
N ARG A 180 9.80 -21.12 -18.79
CA ARG A 180 9.88 -22.29 -19.67
C ARG A 180 10.07 -21.75 -21.07
N GLY A 181 11.26 -21.95 -21.62
CA GLY A 181 11.49 -21.75 -23.03
C GLY A 181 10.42 -22.52 -23.80
N ARG A 182 9.76 -21.86 -24.71
CA ARG A 182 8.94 -22.54 -25.73
C ARG A 182 9.87 -23.32 -26.65
N PRO A 183 9.48 -24.52 -27.06
CA PRO A 183 10.14 -25.22 -28.12
C PRO A 183 10.01 -24.48 -29.47
#